data_afebddb32cc62eb78e0ec8b39a1180be
#
_entry.id   afebddb32cc62eb78e0ec8b39a1180be
#
_cell.length_a   1.000
_cell.length_b   1.000
_cell.length_c   1.000
_cell.angle_alpha   90.00
_cell.angle_beta   90.00
_cell.angle_gamma   90.00
#
_symmetry.space_group_name_H-M   'P 1'
#
loop_
_entity.id
_entity.type
_entity.pdbx_description
1 polymer ?
#
loop_
_entity_poly.entity_id
_entity_poly.type
_entity_poly.pdbx_seq_one_letter_code
_entity_poly.pdbx_strand_id
1 'polypeptide(L)'
;MNQRIIATIGALLIGTAIISGCGSEKPPEDTSLKVRTITIGEESGTTDAGYAGTIHNKTETNLAFQIGGRVINKFVNVGDVVQAGQVIAQINGSDTSAQLQNAEGAVKAAQSAYELAETNAKRYRELYAQQAISKLQLDQAENQLNATSAQLQQAQASLNLSSNQNSYTNLTAPDTGIITAFNIEAGQVVAAGQSVGTLAAGHDPEAIIALPEQELSKIHVGSPATITFWALPNVTVQGVVREISPVPDPVARTYTVKITLQNAPKE
;
A
#
# COMPACT_ATOMS: atom_id res chain seq x y z
N MET A 1 39.41 39.37 -84.68
CA MET A 1 40.17 39.76 -85.89
C MET A 1 40.01 38.60 -86.91
N ASN A 2 39.36 38.98 -87.94
CA ASN A 2 39.40 38.48 -89.33
C ASN A 2 39.04 36.98 -89.54
N GLN A 3 38.06 36.88 -90.16
CA GLN A 3 37.70 36.95 -91.61
C GLN A 3 37.72 35.56 -92.22
N ARG A 4 36.57 35.16 -92.60
CA ARG A 4 36.17 35.22 -94.07
C ARG A 4 36.79 34.04 -94.81
N ILE A 5 36.24 33.30 -95.68
CA ILE A 5 35.21 33.53 -96.69
C ILE A 5 35.06 32.24 -97.48
N ILE A 6 33.83 31.93 -97.87
CA ILE A 6 33.41 31.53 -99.22
C ILE A 6 33.73 30.10 -99.66
N ALA A 7 32.67 29.34 -99.78
CA ALA A 7 31.89 29.04 -101.02
C ALA A 7 32.60 28.04 -101.94
N THR A 8 32.05 27.18 -102.64
CA THR A 8 30.82 27.05 -103.42
C THR A 8 30.78 25.63 -104.05
N ILE A 9 29.58 25.26 -104.30
CA ILE A 9 29.12 24.63 -105.55
C ILE A 9 29.60 23.27 -106.00
N GLY A 10 28.62 22.42 -106.27
CA GLY A 10 28.65 21.29 -107.26
C GLY A 10 27.88 20.11 -106.79
N ALA A 11 26.70 19.98 -106.90
CA ALA A 11 25.80 19.58 -107.94
C ALA A 11 26.04 18.11 -108.43
N LEU A 12 25.06 17.41 -108.25
CA LEU A 12 24.35 16.54 -109.23
C LEU A 12 24.67 15.07 -109.27
N LEU A 13 23.60 14.31 -109.27
CA LEU A 13 23.21 13.08 -109.99
C LEU A 13 23.25 11.76 -109.17
N ILE A 14 22.07 11.39 -108.73
CA ILE A 14 21.27 10.21 -109.25
C ILE A 14 21.90 8.88 -108.98
N GLY A 15 21.19 8.12 -108.21
CA GLY A 15 21.39 6.68 -108.09
C GLY A 15 20.42 6.01 -107.11
N THR A 16 19.28 5.67 -107.62
CA THR A 16 18.27 4.75 -107.00
C THR A 16 18.84 3.41 -106.63
N ALA A 17 18.65 2.97 -105.39
CA ALA A 17 18.53 1.55 -105.10
C ALA A 17 17.69 1.32 -103.82
N ILE A 18 16.57 0.76 -103.94
CA ILE A 18 15.64 0.22 -102.98
C ILE A 18 16.30 -1.05 -102.39
N ILE A 19 16.47 -1.10 -101.07
CA ILE A 19 16.57 -2.34 -100.33
C ILE A 19 15.85 -2.20 -99.02
N SER A 20 14.76 -2.92 -98.89
CA SER A 20 14.01 -3.19 -97.68
C SER A 20 14.89 -3.77 -96.58
N GLY A 21 14.98 -3.06 -95.48
CA GLY A 21 15.54 -3.58 -94.23
C GLY A 21 14.48 -3.53 -93.12
N CYS A 22 13.92 -4.69 -92.77
CA CYS A 22 13.14 -4.86 -91.54
C CYS A 22 13.96 -4.47 -90.34
N GLY A 23 13.69 -3.30 -89.79
CA GLY A 23 14.13 -2.92 -88.44
C GLY A 23 13.20 -3.59 -87.40
N SER A 24 13.68 -4.61 -86.78
CA SER A 24 12.99 -5.14 -85.55
C SER A 24 13.04 -4.08 -84.51
N GLU A 25 11.93 -3.44 -84.25
CA GLU A 25 11.70 -2.68 -82.98
C GLU A 25 11.91 -3.62 -81.84
N LYS A 26 12.94 -3.35 -81.04
CA LYS A 26 13.06 -3.91 -79.69
C LYS A 26 11.82 -3.52 -78.92
N PRO A 27 11.14 -4.46 -78.25
CA PRO A 27 10.08 -4.10 -77.35
C PRO A 27 10.65 -3.20 -76.30
N PRO A 28 9.89 -2.23 -75.77
CA PRO A 28 10.34 -1.39 -74.69
C PRO A 28 10.72 -2.30 -73.53
N GLU A 29 11.93 -2.16 -73.02
CA GLU A 29 12.30 -2.79 -71.77
C GLU A 29 11.25 -2.40 -70.72
N ASP A 30 10.51 -3.40 -70.31
CA ASP A 30 9.57 -3.29 -69.18
C ASP A 30 10.40 -2.98 -67.92
N THR A 31 10.58 -1.70 -67.64
CA THR A 31 11.13 -1.20 -66.38
C THR A 31 10.11 -1.37 -65.28
N SER A 32 9.64 -2.61 -65.12
CA SER A 32 8.91 -2.97 -63.92
C SER A 32 9.86 -2.81 -62.73
N LEU A 33 9.65 -1.74 -61.98
CA LEU A 33 10.23 -1.54 -60.69
C LEU A 33 9.90 -2.78 -59.83
N LYS A 34 10.88 -3.62 -59.53
CA LYS A 34 10.73 -4.72 -58.61
C LYS A 34 10.47 -4.15 -57.20
N VAL A 35 9.22 -3.89 -56.88
CA VAL A 35 8.79 -3.50 -55.56
C VAL A 35 8.77 -4.75 -54.70
N ARG A 36 9.59 -4.79 -53.66
CA ARG A 36 9.55 -5.82 -52.65
C ARG A 36 8.36 -5.53 -51.75
N THR A 37 7.21 -6.10 -52.02
CA THR A 37 6.05 -6.05 -51.13
C THR A 37 6.27 -7.07 -50.01
N ILE A 38 6.32 -6.59 -48.78
CA ILE A 38 6.18 -7.42 -47.59
C ILE A 38 4.66 -7.47 -47.35
N THR A 39 4.06 -8.60 -47.55
CA THR A 39 2.71 -8.86 -47.06
C THR A 39 2.85 -8.97 -45.56
N ILE A 40 2.40 -7.96 -44.84
CA ILE A 40 2.19 -8.10 -43.39
C ILE A 40 1.06 -9.10 -43.25
N GLY A 41 1.41 -10.36 -42.99
CA GLY A 41 0.42 -11.36 -42.65
C GLY A 41 -0.32 -10.85 -41.41
N GLU A 42 -1.63 -10.90 -41.42
CA GLU A 42 -2.39 -10.98 -40.19
C GLU A 42 -1.93 -12.27 -39.50
N GLU A 43 -0.92 -12.16 -38.63
CA GLU A 43 -0.75 -13.15 -37.60
C GLU A 43 -2.03 -13.08 -36.77
N SER A 44 -2.90 -14.06 -37.04
CA SER A 44 -4.01 -14.39 -36.14
C SER A 44 -3.43 -15.02 -34.86
N GLY A 45 -2.44 -14.35 -34.28
CA GLY A 45 -2.00 -14.55 -32.92
C GLY A 45 -2.99 -13.83 -32.04
N THR A 46 -3.67 -14.57 -31.20
CA THR A 46 -4.21 -14.01 -29.97
C THR A 46 -3.03 -13.29 -29.27
N THR A 47 -2.94 -11.99 -29.48
CA THR A 47 -1.98 -11.17 -28.76
C THR A 47 -2.50 -11.21 -27.33
N ASP A 48 -1.98 -12.13 -26.53
CA ASP A 48 -2.15 -12.06 -25.09
C ASP A 48 -1.55 -10.72 -24.68
N ALA A 49 -2.42 -9.74 -24.49
CA ALA A 49 -2.02 -8.41 -24.09
C ALA A 49 -1.43 -8.52 -22.66
N GLY A 50 -0.11 -8.50 -22.58
CA GLY A 50 0.60 -8.48 -21.30
C GLY A 50 0.58 -7.08 -20.70
N TYR A 51 0.15 -6.96 -19.46
CA TYR A 51 0.17 -5.72 -18.69
C TYR A 51 1.24 -5.82 -17.60
N ALA A 52 2.10 -4.81 -17.51
CA ALA A 52 3.05 -4.73 -16.42
C ALA A 52 2.32 -4.39 -15.12
N GLY A 53 2.75 -5.01 -14.03
CA GLY A 53 2.18 -4.78 -12.71
C GLY A 53 3.21 -4.94 -11.61
N THR A 54 2.79 -4.65 -10.39
CA THR A 54 3.58 -4.81 -9.16
C THR A 54 2.88 -5.81 -8.25
N ILE A 55 3.69 -6.57 -7.51
CA ILE A 55 3.17 -7.48 -6.49
C ILE A 55 3.18 -6.76 -5.15
N HIS A 56 2.04 -6.79 -4.49
CA HIS A 56 1.82 -6.28 -3.13
C HIS A 56 1.18 -7.35 -2.28
N ASN A 57 1.28 -7.23 -0.98
CA ASN A 57 0.42 -8.02 -0.12
C ASN A 57 -0.97 -7.42 -0.07
N LYS A 58 -1.99 -8.27 -0.02
CA LYS A 58 -3.40 -7.87 0.07
C LYS A 58 -3.68 -6.95 1.24
N THR A 59 -3.01 -7.18 2.37
CA THR A 59 -3.16 -6.38 3.58
C THR A 59 -1.82 -5.73 3.93
N GLU A 60 -1.74 -4.43 3.69
CA GLU A 60 -0.63 -3.60 4.14
C GLU A 60 -1.14 -2.61 5.19
N THR A 61 -0.50 -2.61 6.36
CA THR A 61 -0.88 -1.74 7.47
C THR A 61 0.24 -0.74 7.75
N ASN A 62 -0.10 0.55 7.74
CA ASN A 62 0.82 1.59 8.15
C ASN A 62 1.02 1.55 9.66
N LEU A 63 2.28 1.49 10.08
CA LEU A 63 2.68 1.51 11.46
C LEU A 63 2.89 2.94 11.91
N ALA A 64 2.27 3.32 13.03
CA ALA A 64 2.38 4.67 13.60
C ALA A 64 2.27 4.60 15.11
N PHE A 65 3.02 5.45 15.83
CA PHE A 65 2.84 5.62 17.27
C PHE A 65 1.56 6.39 17.55
N GLN A 66 0.83 5.99 18.60
CA GLN A 66 -0.40 6.70 19.01
C GLN A 66 -0.08 8.00 19.79
N ILE A 67 1.13 8.10 20.34
CA ILE A 67 1.64 9.30 21.02
C ILE A 67 2.98 9.70 20.43
N GLY A 68 3.31 10.99 20.48
CA GLY A 68 4.59 11.50 20.01
C GLY A 68 5.69 11.32 21.05
N GLY A 69 6.93 11.20 20.57
CA GLY A 69 8.09 11.08 21.47
C GLY A 69 9.39 10.83 20.70
N ARG A 70 10.49 10.76 21.46
CA ARG A 70 11.81 10.38 20.90
C ARG A 70 11.93 8.87 20.86
N VAL A 71 12.25 8.31 19.73
CA VAL A 71 12.56 6.88 19.57
C VAL A 71 13.82 6.54 20.36
N ILE A 72 13.75 5.56 21.24
CA ILE A 72 14.88 5.07 22.03
C ILE A 72 15.40 3.74 21.50
N ASN A 73 14.52 2.87 21.07
CA ASN A 73 14.89 1.56 20.55
C ASN A 73 14.13 1.22 19.25
N LYS A 74 14.83 0.58 18.34
CA LYS A 74 14.32 -0.07 17.15
C LYS A 74 14.72 -1.55 17.22
N PHE A 75 13.75 -2.47 17.20
CA PHE A 75 13.98 -3.89 17.44
C PHE A 75 13.94 -4.71 16.16
N VAL A 76 13.49 -4.12 15.04
CA VAL A 76 13.30 -4.81 13.77
C VAL A 76 13.84 -3.99 12.60
N ASN A 77 14.15 -4.66 11.49
CA ASN A 77 14.59 -4.07 10.23
C ASN A 77 13.60 -4.42 9.11
N VAL A 78 13.77 -3.76 7.97
CA VAL A 78 13.04 -4.11 6.75
C VAL A 78 13.40 -5.54 6.33
N GLY A 79 12.39 -6.36 6.03
CA GLY A 79 12.52 -7.77 5.71
C GLY A 79 12.31 -8.72 6.90
N ASP A 80 12.30 -8.21 8.14
CA ASP A 80 12.07 -9.06 9.32
C ASP A 80 10.62 -9.52 9.40
N VAL A 81 10.44 -10.77 9.81
CA VAL A 81 9.13 -11.36 10.15
C VAL A 81 8.79 -11.05 11.60
N VAL A 82 7.61 -10.49 11.83
CA VAL A 82 7.10 -10.17 13.16
C VAL A 82 5.81 -10.92 13.47
N GLN A 83 5.55 -11.16 14.74
CA GLN A 83 4.31 -11.74 15.21
C GLN A 83 3.35 -10.67 15.75
N ALA A 84 2.05 -10.94 15.70
CA ALA A 84 1.04 -10.08 16.31
C ALA A 84 1.37 -9.82 17.80
N GLY A 85 1.34 -8.54 18.22
CA GLY A 85 1.70 -8.09 19.57
C GLY A 85 3.20 -7.93 19.84
N GLN A 86 4.09 -8.33 18.93
CA GLN A 86 5.54 -8.14 19.08
C GLN A 86 5.89 -6.64 19.07
N VAL A 87 6.71 -6.21 20.02
CA VAL A 87 7.22 -4.82 20.07
C VAL A 87 8.27 -4.65 18.97
N ILE A 88 8.06 -3.66 18.10
CA ILE A 88 8.93 -3.36 16.95
C ILE A 88 9.77 -2.10 17.15
N ALA A 89 9.27 -1.14 17.91
CA ALA A 89 10.02 0.05 18.32
C ALA A 89 9.47 0.61 19.63
N GLN A 90 10.24 1.49 20.27
CA GLN A 90 9.88 2.11 21.54
C GLN A 90 10.28 3.58 21.54
N ILE A 91 9.39 4.43 22.03
CA ILE A 91 9.69 5.84 22.33
C ILE A 91 9.95 6.05 23.83
N ASN A 92 10.57 7.19 24.17
CA ASN A 92 10.80 7.56 25.57
C ASN A 92 9.46 7.73 26.30
N GLY A 93 9.23 6.89 27.30
CA GLY A 93 8.04 6.84 28.13
C GLY A 93 8.26 7.34 29.57
N SER A 94 9.32 8.11 29.86
CA SER A 94 9.59 8.57 31.23
C SER A 94 8.43 9.34 31.84
N ASP A 95 7.81 10.24 31.06
CA ASP A 95 6.70 11.06 31.53
C ASP A 95 5.41 10.25 31.71
N THR A 96 5.10 9.36 30.76
CA THR A 96 3.94 8.45 30.85
C THR A 96 4.09 7.46 32.00
N SER A 97 5.29 6.95 32.25
CA SER A 97 5.60 6.08 33.37
C SER A 97 5.43 6.81 34.73
N ALA A 98 5.90 8.05 34.84
CA ALA A 98 5.69 8.85 36.04
C ALA A 98 4.20 9.13 36.27
N GLN A 99 3.45 9.42 35.20
CA GLN A 99 2.00 9.64 35.28
C GLN A 99 1.26 8.37 35.72
N LEU A 100 1.67 7.21 35.22
CA LEU A 100 1.14 5.90 35.63
C LEU A 100 1.37 5.69 37.14
N GLN A 101 2.59 5.90 37.65
CA GLN A 101 2.90 5.76 39.06
C GLN A 101 2.07 6.71 39.95
N ASN A 102 1.85 7.95 39.49
CA ASN A 102 0.99 8.90 40.20
C ASN A 102 -0.46 8.40 40.27
N ALA A 103 -0.99 7.87 39.18
CA ALA A 103 -2.34 7.31 39.13
C ALA A 103 -2.49 6.06 40.03
N GLU A 104 -1.48 5.18 40.05
CA GLU A 104 -1.43 4.04 40.98
C GLU A 104 -1.47 4.48 42.43
N GLY A 105 -0.70 5.54 42.78
CA GLY A 105 -0.71 6.15 44.12
C GLY A 105 -2.09 6.70 44.49
N ALA A 106 -2.77 7.37 43.53
CA ALA A 106 -4.11 7.92 43.75
C ALA A 106 -5.16 6.80 43.99
N VAL A 107 -5.09 5.69 43.24
CA VAL A 107 -5.96 4.53 43.48
C VAL A 107 -5.74 3.95 44.87
N LYS A 108 -4.48 3.77 45.29
CA LYS A 108 -4.15 3.25 46.61
C LYS A 108 -4.69 4.15 47.76
N ALA A 109 -4.59 5.46 47.58
CA ALA A 109 -5.14 6.42 48.58
C ALA A 109 -6.67 6.37 48.62
N ALA A 110 -7.34 6.35 47.45
CA ALA A 110 -8.79 6.25 47.36
C ALA A 110 -9.32 4.90 47.89
N GLN A 111 -8.61 3.82 47.64
CA GLN A 111 -8.91 2.49 48.18
C GLN A 111 -8.88 2.47 49.71
N SER A 112 -7.85 3.03 50.31
CA SER A 112 -7.74 3.13 51.79
C SER A 112 -8.87 3.95 52.39
N ALA A 113 -9.26 5.06 51.74
CA ALA A 113 -10.37 5.90 52.18
C ALA A 113 -11.72 5.16 52.09
N TYR A 114 -11.92 4.40 51.00
CA TYR A 114 -13.11 3.58 50.79
C TYR A 114 -13.20 2.49 51.89
N GLU A 115 -12.14 1.71 52.14
CA GLU A 115 -12.10 0.65 53.15
C GLU A 115 -12.41 1.17 54.55
N LEU A 116 -11.89 2.36 54.89
CA LEU A 116 -12.21 3.01 56.18
C LEU A 116 -13.70 3.37 56.24
N ALA A 117 -14.25 3.99 55.18
CA ALA A 117 -15.65 4.39 55.13
C ALA A 117 -16.59 3.14 55.16
N GLU A 118 -16.22 2.07 54.47
CA GLU A 118 -16.96 0.81 54.45
C GLU A 118 -17.01 0.19 55.86
N THR A 119 -15.86 0.11 56.54
CA THR A 119 -15.76 -0.39 57.92
C THR A 119 -16.61 0.45 58.86
N ASN A 120 -16.57 1.80 58.73
CA ASN A 120 -17.38 2.68 59.52
C ASN A 120 -18.87 2.50 59.22
N ALA A 121 -19.28 2.49 57.97
CA ALA A 121 -20.68 2.29 57.59
C ALA A 121 -21.24 0.95 58.13
N LYS A 122 -20.45 -0.12 58.06
CA LYS A 122 -20.79 -1.42 58.65
C LYS A 122 -21.03 -1.34 60.15
N ARG A 123 -20.10 -0.70 60.90
CA ARG A 123 -20.22 -0.47 62.33
C ARG A 123 -21.46 0.35 62.68
N TYR A 124 -21.71 1.44 61.94
CA TYR A 124 -22.88 2.28 62.17
C TYR A 124 -24.20 1.57 61.86
N ARG A 125 -24.28 0.68 60.89
CA ARG A 125 -25.46 -0.18 60.67
C ARG A 125 -25.73 -1.09 61.81
N GLU A 126 -24.68 -1.72 62.41
CA GLU A 126 -24.81 -2.58 63.59
C GLU A 126 -25.29 -1.81 64.82
N LEU A 127 -24.75 -0.61 65.06
CA LEU A 127 -25.18 0.25 66.19
C LEU A 127 -26.60 0.79 66.01
N TYR A 128 -26.99 1.09 64.79
CA TYR A 128 -28.37 1.51 64.50
C TYR A 128 -29.38 0.38 64.69
N ALA A 129 -29.05 -0.83 64.31
CA ALA A 129 -29.87 -1.99 64.58
C ALA A 129 -30.08 -2.25 66.10
N GLN A 130 -29.12 -1.85 66.93
CA GLN A 130 -29.20 -1.89 68.37
C GLN A 130 -29.85 -0.63 68.99
N GLN A 131 -30.34 0.28 68.15
CA GLN A 131 -30.94 1.59 68.57
C GLN A 131 -29.95 2.49 69.33
N ALA A 132 -28.65 2.28 69.18
CA ALA A 132 -27.58 3.02 69.90
C ALA A 132 -27.19 4.35 69.20
N ILE A 133 -27.64 4.60 67.99
CA ILE A 133 -27.37 5.83 67.24
C ILE A 133 -28.59 6.33 66.52
N SER A 134 -28.56 7.62 66.09
CA SER A 134 -29.64 8.22 65.28
C SER A 134 -29.57 7.80 63.81
N LYS A 135 -30.70 7.85 63.11
CA LYS A 135 -30.74 7.64 61.67
C LYS A 135 -29.86 8.62 60.90
N LEU A 136 -29.74 9.87 61.33
CA LEU A 136 -28.90 10.89 60.74
C LEU A 136 -27.43 10.47 60.72
N GLN A 137 -26.93 9.84 61.78
CA GLN A 137 -25.55 9.35 61.90
C GLN A 137 -25.30 8.18 60.94
N LEU A 138 -26.29 7.27 60.76
CA LEU A 138 -26.19 6.21 59.80
C LEU A 138 -26.17 6.76 58.35
N ASP A 139 -27.11 7.66 58.05
CA ASP A 139 -27.19 8.29 56.72
C ASP A 139 -25.89 9.04 56.35
N GLN A 140 -25.24 9.71 57.31
CA GLN A 140 -23.96 10.35 57.13
C GLN A 140 -22.84 9.34 56.80
N ALA A 141 -22.78 8.21 57.48
CA ALA A 141 -21.78 7.18 57.24
C ALA A 141 -21.99 6.51 55.86
N GLU A 142 -23.25 6.29 55.47
CA GLU A 142 -23.58 5.74 54.15
C GLU A 142 -23.29 6.73 53.01
N ASN A 143 -23.57 8.01 53.21
CA ASN A 143 -23.19 9.07 52.26
C ASN A 143 -21.68 9.14 52.08
N GLN A 144 -20.91 9.02 53.19
CA GLN A 144 -19.44 9.00 53.12
C GLN A 144 -18.91 7.77 52.38
N LEU A 145 -19.51 6.58 52.60
CA LEU A 145 -19.19 5.37 51.85
C LEU A 145 -19.44 5.56 50.36
N ASN A 146 -20.62 6.09 49.99
CA ASN A 146 -20.95 6.38 48.59
C ASN A 146 -19.98 7.36 47.96
N ALA A 147 -19.60 8.44 48.65
CA ALA A 147 -18.66 9.44 48.17
C ALA A 147 -17.25 8.83 47.95
N THR A 148 -16.74 8.03 48.91
CA THR A 148 -15.42 7.38 48.72
C THR A 148 -15.44 6.30 47.68
N SER A 149 -16.56 5.58 47.50
CA SER A 149 -16.75 4.61 46.40
C SER A 149 -16.66 5.30 45.04
N ALA A 150 -17.34 6.44 44.87
CA ALA A 150 -17.28 7.23 43.63
C ALA A 150 -15.84 7.74 43.36
N GLN A 151 -15.13 8.19 44.44
CA GLN A 151 -13.74 8.66 44.33
C GLN A 151 -12.78 7.52 43.92
N LEU A 152 -12.96 6.31 44.46
CA LEU A 152 -12.18 5.14 44.08
C LEU A 152 -12.44 4.80 42.59
N GLN A 153 -13.68 4.79 42.14
CA GLN A 153 -14.03 4.54 40.77
C GLN A 153 -13.40 5.58 39.81
N GLN A 154 -13.38 6.85 40.20
CA GLN A 154 -12.73 7.90 39.42
C GLN A 154 -11.21 7.69 39.33
N ALA A 155 -10.55 7.35 40.46
CA ALA A 155 -9.11 7.07 40.50
C ALA A 155 -8.77 5.85 39.59
N GLN A 156 -9.60 4.82 39.62
CA GLN A 156 -9.44 3.62 38.80
C GLN A 156 -9.55 3.95 37.29
N ALA A 157 -10.52 4.80 36.91
CA ALA A 157 -10.65 5.27 35.53
C ALA A 157 -9.41 6.07 35.07
N SER A 158 -8.86 6.92 35.96
CA SER A 158 -7.64 7.67 35.68
C SER A 158 -6.41 6.75 35.53
N LEU A 159 -6.30 5.70 36.36
CA LEU A 159 -5.26 4.69 36.23
C LEU A 159 -5.32 3.97 34.89
N ASN A 160 -6.51 3.53 34.45
CA ASN A 160 -6.69 2.89 33.18
C ASN A 160 -6.24 3.78 32.01
N LEU A 161 -6.59 5.07 32.06
CA LEU A 161 -6.14 6.05 31.05
C LEU A 161 -4.61 6.16 31.01
N SER A 162 -3.97 6.32 32.17
CA SER A 162 -2.51 6.45 32.28
C SER A 162 -1.79 5.16 31.84
N SER A 163 -2.36 4.00 32.15
CA SER A 163 -1.86 2.68 31.72
C SER A 163 -1.90 2.55 30.20
N ASN A 164 -3.02 2.94 29.56
CA ASN A 164 -3.14 2.95 28.12
C ASN A 164 -2.11 3.88 27.47
N GLN A 165 -1.96 5.10 27.97
CA GLN A 165 -0.97 6.06 27.47
C GLN A 165 0.45 5.52 27.59
N ASN A 166 0.77 4.84 28.71
CA ASN A 166 2.08 4.22 28.88
C ASN A 166 2.29 3.05 27.92
N SER A 167 1.27 2.25 27.61
CA SER A 167 1.36 1.17 26.64
C SER A 167 1.65 1.68 25.22
N TYR A 168 1.17 2.87 24.84
CA TYR A 168 1.39 3.50 23.55
C TYR A 168 2.83 3.95 23.30
N THR A 169 3.69 3.88 24.33
CA THR A 169 5.13 4.10 24.16
C THR A 169 5.81 2.98 23.37
N ASN A 170 5.21 1.80 23.33
CA ASN A 170 5.66 0.69 22.53
C ASN A 170 4.84 0.59 21.24
N LEU A 171 5.52 0.59 20.10
CA LEU A 171 4.91 0.28 18.83
C LEU A 171 4.91 -1.25 18.66
N THR A 172 3.73 -1.82 18.63
CA THR A 172 3.55 -3.27 18.45
C THR A 172 3.02 -3.60 17.05
N ALA A 173 3.40 -4.75 16.52
CA ALA A 173 2.84 -5.27 15.28
C ALA A 173 1.35 -5.63 15.49
N PRO A 174 0.43 -5.05 14.70
CA PRO A 174 -1.00 -5.36 14.84
C PRO A 174 -1.35 -6.78 14.38
N ASP A 175 -0.53 -7.36 13.50
CA ASP A 175 -0.72 -8.67 12.92
C ASP A 175 0.63 -9.35 12.66
N THR A 176 0.60 -10.64 12.35
CA THR A 176 1.79 -11.39 11.93
C THR A 176 2.07 -11.10 10.46
N GLY A 177 3.31 -10.73 10.14
CA GLY A 177 3.69 -10.36 8.77
C GLY A 177 5.15 -9.98 8.62
N ILE A 178 5.47 -9.32 7.52
CA ILE A 178 6.81 -8.87 7.16
C ILE A 178 6.86 -7.34 7.15
N ILE A 179 7.91 -6.75 7.71
CA ILE A 179 8.16 -5.31 7.65
C ILE A 179 8.66 -4.94 6.25
N THR A 180 7.84 -4.26 5.45
CA THR A 180 8.18 -3.86 4.08
C THR A 180 8.85 -2.48 4.00
N ALA A 181 8.54 -1.60 4.95
CA ALA A 181 9.18 -0.30 5.09
C ALA A 181 9.31 0.06 6.58
N PHE A 182 10.43 0.68 6.97
CA PHE A 182 10.64 1.15 8.34
C PHE A 182 11.59 2.36 8.33
N ASN A 183 11.02 3.57 8.47
CA ASN A 183 11.67 4.84 8.17
C ASN A 183 11.97 5.65 9.43
N ILE A 184 12.38 4.99 10.52
CA ILE A 184 12.77 5.65 11.75
C ILE A 184 14.11 5.11 12.27
N GLU A 185 14.82 5.98 13.00
CA GLU A 185 16.06 5.62 13.67
C GLU A 185 16.02 6.02 15.15
N ALA A 186 16.82 5.34 15.96
CA ALA A 186 16.97 5.70 17.38
C ALA A 186 17.50 7.13 17.52
N GLY A 187 16.89 7.90 18.43
CA GLY A 187 17.17 9.33 18.64
C GLY A 187 16.24 10.28 17.87
N GLN A 188 15.54 9.81 16.85
CA GLN A 188 14.59 10.61 16.08
C GLN A 188 13.34 10.95 16.92
N VAL A 189 12.75 12.12 16.69
CA VAL A 189 11.45 12.50 17.26
C VAL A 189 10.35 12.25 16.24
N VAL A 190 9.30 11.55 16.65
CA VAL A 190 8.12 11.23 15.86
C VAL A 190 6.87 11.86 16.44
N ALA A 191 5.94 12.27 15.59
CA ALA A 191 4.64 12.77 16.00
C ALA A 191 3.62 11.64 16.14
N ALA A 192 2.57 11.87 16.94
CA ALA A 192 1.42 10.96 16.99
C ALA A 192 0.76 10.81 15.60
N GLY A 193 0.46 9.59 15.18
CA GLY A 193 -0.14 9.28 13.87
C GLY A 193 0.81 9.37 12.68
N GLN A 194 2.07 9.76 12.88
CA GLN A 194 3.07 9.75 11.81
C GLN A 194 3.39 8.31 11.40
N SER A 195 3.23 7.99 10.11
CA SER A 195 3.64 6.68 9.58
C SER A 195 5.15 6.52 9.71
N VAL A 196 5.57 5.46 10.38
CA VAL A 196 6.98 5.13 10.62
C VAL A 196 7.41 3.86 9.89
N GLY A 197 6.47 3.13 9.34
CA GLY A 197 6.74 1.90 8.60
C GLY A 197 5.48 1.29 8.01
N THR A 198 5.66 0.17 7.33
CA THR A 198 4.57 -0.62 6.75
C THR A 198 4.78 -2.09 7.08
N LEU A 199 3.71 -2.72 7.53
CA LEU A 199 3.63 -4.15 7.77
C LEU A 199 2.77 -4.79 6.68
N ALA A 200 3.32 -5.75 5.97
CA ALA A 200 2.58 -6.62 5.07
C ALA A 200 2.09 -7.83 5.85
N ALA A 201 0.79 -7.89 6.14
CA ALA A 201 0.18 -8.95 6.92
C ALA A 201 -0.29 -10.10 6.02
N GLY A 202 -0.09 -11.34 6.47
CA GLY A 202 -0.50 -12.54 5.74
C GLY A 202 0.45 -12.92 4.59
N HIS A 203 0.06 -13.97 3.85
CA HIS A 203 0.78 -14.50 2.68
C HIS A 203 -0.14 -14.52 1.45
N ASP A 204 -0.96 -13.49 1.30
CA ASP A 204 -1.91 -13.36 0.20
C ASP A 204 -1.42 -12.28 -0.78
N PRO A 205 -0.44 -12.58 -1.66
CA PRO A 205 0.04 -11.61 -2.62
C PRO A 205 -1.01 -11.32 -3.69
N GLU A 206 -1.07 -10.05 -4.07
CA GLU A 206 -1.90 -9.55 -5.16
C GLU A 206 -1.03 -8.88 -6.22
N ALA A 207 -1.36 -9.09 -7.50
CA ALA A 207 -0.81 -8.29 -8.57
C ALA A 207 -1.71 -7.07 -8.81
N ILE A 208 -1.11 -5.90 -8.83
CA ILE A 208 -1.78 -4.65 -9.17
C ILE A 208 -1.31 -4.23 -10.55
N ILE A 209 -2.24 -4.11 -11.49
CA ILE A 209 -1.99 -3.67 -12.86
C ILE A 209 -2.78 -2.40 -13.18
N ALA A 210 -2.27 -1.62 -14.13
CA ALA A 210 -2.96 -0.49 -14.71
C ALA A 210 -3.53 -0.88 -16.08
N LEU A 211 -4.86 -0.94 -16.20
CA LEU A 211 -5.56 -1.39 -17.38
C LEU A 211 -6.12 -0.20 -18.17
N PRO A 212 -5.83 -0.06 -19.48
CA PRO A 212 -6.46 0.94 -20.33
C PRO A 212 -7.99 0.76 -20.44
N GLU A 213 -8.73 1.85 -20.57
CA GLU A 213 -10.19 1.84 -20.68
C GLU A 213 -10.72 0.92 -21.79
N GLN A 214 -10.01 0.84 -22.90
CA GLN A 214 -10.40 0.02 -24.06
C GLN A 214 -10.46 -1.47 -23.74
N GLU A 215 -9.68 -1.93 -22.77
CA GLU A 215 -9.59 -3.34 -22.37
C GLU A 215 -10.56 -3.69 -21.23
N LEU A 216 -11.14 -2.66 -20.59
CA LEU A 216 -12.02 -2.85 -19.43
C LEU A 216 -13.26 -3.70 -19.76
N SER A 217 -13.78 -3.57 -20.99
CA SER A 217 -14.95 -4.33 -21.44
C SER A 217 -14.71 -5.85 -21.56
N LYS A 218 -13.44 -6.27 -21.63
CA LYS A 218 -13.05 -7.67 -21.77
C LYS A 218 -12.82 -8.38 -20.43
N ILE A 219 -12.73 -7.60 -19.34
CA ILE A 219 -12.33 -8.10 -18.03
C ILE A 219 -13.41 -7.75 -16.99
N HIS A 220 -13.75 -8.71 -16.15
CA HIS A 220 -14.68 -8.53 -15.04
C HIS A 220 -14.14 -9.23 -13.78
N VAL A 221 -14.70 -8.89 -12.64
CA VAL A 221 -14.37 -9.56 -11.38
C VAL A 221 -14.65 -11.05 -11.54
N GLY A 222 -13.66 -11.88 -11.19
CA GLY A 222 -13.69 -13.33 -11.42
C GLY A 222 -12.98 -13.79 -12.70
N SER A 223 -12.56 -12.89 -13.58
CA SER A 223 -11.79 -13.28 -14.78
C SER A 223 -10.46 -13.92 -14.39
N PRO A 224 -10.05 -15.03 -15.04
CA PRO A 224 -8.75 -15.63 -14.81
C PRO A 224 -7.64 -14.77 -15.42
N ALA A 225 -6.48 -14.79 -14.79
CA ALA A 225 -5.28 -14.11 -15.24
C ALA A 225 -4.05 -15.00 -15.06
N THR A 226 -3.10 -14.88 -15.97
CA THR A 226 -1.82 -15.59 -15.90
C THR A 226 -0.72 -14.57 -15.60
N ILE A 227 0.02 -14.78 -14.52
CA ILE A 227 1.07 -13.89 -14.06
C ILE A 227 2.43 -14.55 -14.26
N THR A 228 3.35 -13.84 -14.92
CA THR A 228 4.74 -14.23 -15.10
C THR A 228 5.63 -13.21 -14.43
N PHE A 229 6.76 -13.63 -13.87
CA PHE A 229 7.67 -12.76 -13.12
C PHE A 229 8.96 -12.55 -13.90
N TRP A 230 9.40 -11.33 -14.05
CA TRP A 230 10.68 -11.03 -14.71
C TRP A 230 11.89 -11.59 -13.92
N ALA A 231 11.80 -11.56 -12.60
CA ALA A 231 12.85 -12.11 -11.74
C ALA A 231 12.87 -13.65 -11.71
N LEU A 232 11.76 -14.31 -12.08
CA LEU A 232 11.58 -15.77 -12.06
C LEU A 232 11.02 -16.24 -13.40
N PRO A 233 11.82 -16.29 -14.48
CA PRO A 233 11.33 -16.48 -15.86
C PRO A 233 10.63 -17.82 -16.11
N ASN A 234 10.78 -18.80 -15.22
CA ASN A 234 10.15 -20.12 -15.35
C ASN A 234 8.95 -20.32 -14.41
N VAL A 235 8.56 -19.26 -13.68
CA VAL A 235 7.44 -19.31 -12.74
C VAL A 235 6.24 -18.61 -13.35
N THR A 236 5.17 -19.37 -13.51
CA THR A 236 3.86 -18.87 -13.95
C THR A 236 2.84 -19.16 -12.87
N VAL A 237 2.11 -18.14 -12.43
CA VAL A 237 1.10 -18.25 -11.39
C VAL A 237 -0.25 -17.89 -11.97
N GLN A 238 -1.26 -18.67 -11.64
CA GLN A 238 -2.64 -18.34 -11.97
C GLN A 238 -3.20 -17.37 -10.94
N GLY A 239 -3.99 -16.41 -11.41
CA GLY A 239 -4.67 -15.45 -10.56
C GLY A 239 -6.11 -15.25 -10.99
N VAL A 240 -6.86 -14.56 -10.14
CA VAL A 240 -8.26 -14.19 -10.41
C VAL A 240 -8.43 -12.72 -10.12
N VAL A 241 -9.06 -11.99 -11.04
CA VAL A 241 -9.41 -10.59 -10.85
C VAL A 241 -10.36 -10.47 -9.67
N ARG A 242 -9.92 -9.80 -8.61
CA ARG A 242 -10.70 -9.57 -7.39
C ARG A 242 -11.44 -8.25 -7.40
N GLU A 243 -10.78 -7.22 -7.92
CA GLU A 243 -11.28 -5.86 -7.84
C GLU A 243 -10.85 -5.06 -9.07
N ILE A 244 -11.78 -4.26 -9.57
CA ILE A 244 -11.52 -3.28 -10.62
C ILE A 244 -11.94 -1.93 -10.06
N SER A 245 -11.03 -0.95 -10.04
CA SER A 245 -11.36 0.41 -9.56
C SER A 245 -12.49 0.99 -10.42
N PRO A 246 -13.54 1.56 -9.81
CA PRO A 246 -14.61 2.19 -10.57
C PRO A 246 -14.22 3.55 -11.16
N VAL A 247 -13.09 4.12 -10.71
CA VAL A 247 -12.59 5.44 -11.13
C VAL A 247 -11.21 5.28 -11.75
N PRO A 248 -10.96 5.84 -12.94
CA PRO A 248 -9.64 5.81 -13.55
C PRO A 248 -8.67 6.72 -12.82
N ASP A 249 -7.38 6.40 -12.90
CA ASP A 249 -6.32 7.34 -12.54
C ASP A 249 -6.39 8.56 -13.46
N PRO A 250 -6.47 9.78 -12.91
CA PRO A 250 -6.68 11.00 -13.72
C PRO A 250 -5.49 11.36 -14.60
N VAL A 251 -4.28 10.88 -14.29
CA VAL A 251 -3.05 11.16 -15.02
C VAL A 251 -2.80 10.11 -16.09
N ALA A 252 -2.83 8.84 -15.70
CA ALA A 252 -2.54 7.71 -16.60
C ALA A 252 -3.76 7.32 -17.46
N ARG A 253 -4.98 7.70 -17.09
CA ARG A 253 -6.25 7.28 -17.70
C ARG A 253 -6.39 5.75 -17.78
N THR A 254 -5.93 5.09 -16.73
CA THR A 254 -5.99 3.64 -16.59
C THR A 254 -6.79 3.27 -15.34
N TYR A 255 -7.37 2.09 -15.36
CA TYR A 255 -8.09 1.54 -14.22
C TYR A 255 -7.18 0.60 -13.45
N THR A 256 -7.16 0.74 -12.14
CA THR A 256 -6.41 -0.17 -11.27
C THR A 256 -7.18 -1.48 -11.15
N VAL A 257 -6.53 -2.58 -11.50
CA VAL A 257 -7.07 -3.94 -11.36
C VAL A 257 -6.21 -4.71 -10.38
N LYS A 258 -6.84 -5.31 -9.37
CA LYS A 258 -6.18 -6.17 -8.38
C LYS A 258 -6.51 -7.62 -8.65
N ILE A 259 -5.48 -8.44 -8.75
CA ILE A 259 -5.56 -9.84 -9.10
C ILE A 259 -4.98 -10.65 -7.94
N THR A 260 -5.79 -11.47 -7.29
CA THR A 260 -5.30 -12.38 -6.25
C THR A 260 -4.56 -13.54 -6.87
N LEU A 261 -3.35 -13.82 -6.43
CA LEU A 261 -2.52 -14.91 -6.90
C LEU A 261 -2.92 -16.22 -6.19
N GLN A 262 -3.00 -17.30 -6.96
CA GLN A 262 -3.25 -18.64 -6.44
C GLN A 262 -1.91 -19.39 -6.36
N ASN A 263 -1.56 -19.91 -5.17
CA ASN A 263 -0.31 -20.65 -4.96
C ASN A 263 0.96 -19.87 -5.34
N ALA A 264 1.02 -18.59 -4.96
CA ALA A 264 2.23 -17.80 -5.17
C ALA A 264 3.45 -18.43 -4.48
N PRO A 265 4.65 -18.38 -5.10
CA PRO A 265 5.87 -18.83 -4.46
C PRO A 265 6.11 -18.00 -3.19
N LYS A 266 6.68 -18.64 -2.16
CA LYS A 266 6.95 -18.02 -0.85
C LYS A 266 8.28 -17.25 -0.82
N GLU A 267 8.97 -17.17 -1.96
CA GLU A 267 10.27 -16.50 -2.11
C GLU A 267 10.15 -15.19 -2.87
#